data_5920a0f5dcf07bf88a178c831c178e10
#
_entry.id   5920a0f5dcf07bf88a178c831c178e10
#
_cell.length_a   1.000
_cell.length_b   1.000
_cell.length_c   1.000
_cell.angle_alpha   90.00
_cell.angle_beta   90.00
_cell.angle_gamma   90.00
#
_symmetry.space_group_name_H-M   'P 1'
#
loop_
_entity.id
_entity.type
_entity.pdbx_description
1 polymer ?
#
loop_
_entity_poly.entity_id
_entity_poly.type
_entity_poly.pdbx_seq_one_letter_code
_entity_poly.pdbx_strand_id
1 'polypeptide(L)'
;MNAVQVAEMVENHLHQTLESNEFDPFHLTHALVYGVSLGDKGEISIENIAKNYNVYELLDDGESAVVASGYAYTMLVTCGWASPLSADEVDSEADVPPSKHPERRRVRIAVVANRESVASVLRFQDDKENTMLDEGGASGSLADAFREFITFGVTKTD
;
A
#
# COMPACT_ATOMS: atom_id res chain seq x y z
N MET A 1 8.37 12.13 12.81
CA MET A 1 7.31 11.84 11.84
C MET A 1 6.95 10.35 11.96
N ASN A 2 5.68 10.02 12.13
CA ASN A 2 5.23 8.63 12.25
C ASN A 2 4.72 8.09 10.90
N ALA A 3 4.37 6.79 10.86
CA ALA A 3 3.93 6.16 9.61
C ALA A 3 2.69 6.82 9.02
N VAL A 4 1.77 7.31 9.85
CA VAL A 4 0.56 8.00 9.39
C VAL A 4 0.91 9.25 8.58
N GLN A 5 1.78 10.08 9.12
CA GLN A 5 2.20 11.33 8.47
C GLN A 5 2.97 11.04 7.18
N VAL A 6 3.87 10.07 7.24
CA VAL A 6 4.64 9.65 6.07
C VAL A 6 3.72 9.08 5.00
N ALA A 7 2.75 8.25 5.41
CA ALA A 7 1.82 7.62 4.46
C ALA A 7 1.02 8.65 3.68
N GLU A 8 0.47 9.67 4.35
CA GLU A 8 -0.27 10.73 3.68
C GLU A 8 0.59 11.49 2.69
N MET A 9 1.79 11.89 3.09
CA MET A 9 2.69 12.69 2.25
C MET A 9 3.19 11.89 1.05
N VAL A 10 3.59 10.64 1.28
CA VAL A 10 4.15 9.79 0.24
C VAL A 10 3.09 9.38 -0.77
N GLU A 11 1.90 9.04 -0.30
CA GLU A 11 0.80 8.66 -1.20
C GLU A 11 0.37 9.83 -2.08
N ASN A 12 0.29 11.04 -1.53
CA ASN A 12 0.00 12.22 -2.33
C ASN A 12 1.07 12.47 -3.39
N HIS A 13 2.34 12.32 -3.03
CA HIS A 13 3.45 12.45 -3.98
C HIS A 13 3.36 11.40 -5.09
N LEU A 14 3.09 10.15 -4.73
CA LEU A 14 2.90 9.06 -5.68
C LEU A 14 1.73 9.35 -6.63
N HIS A 15 0.61 9.82 -6.09
CA HIS A 15 -0.57 10.11 -6.89
C HIS A 15 -0.28 11.18 -7.96
N GLN A 16 0.39 12.25 -7.58
CA GLN A 16 0.79 13.30 -8.52
C GLN A 16 1.73 12.75 -9.60
N THR A 17 2.67 11.89 -9.20
CA THR A 17 3.60 11.27 -10.14
C THR A 17 2.86 10.37 -11.14
N LEU A 18 1.93 9.56 -10.66
CA LEU A 18 1.15 8.66 -11.53
C LEU A 18 0.27 9.44 -12.52
N GLU A 19 -0.37 10.51 -12.05
CA GLU A 19 -1.21 11.33 -12.95
C GLU A 19 -0.39 12.03 -14.04
N SER A 20 0.83 12.45 -13.72
CA SER A 20 1.68 13.17 -14.69
C SER A 20 2.27 12.25 -15.76
N ASN A 21 2.24 10.93 -15.56
CA ASN A 21 2.86 9.96 -16.47
C ASN A 21 1.86 9.31 -17.46
N GLU A 22 0.67 9.82 -17.57
CA GLU A 22 -0.37 9.35 -18.52
C GLU A 22 -0.83 7.90 -18.28
N PHE A 23 -0.49 7.31 -17.14
CA PHE A 23 -1.00 5.99 -16.75
C PHE A 23 -2.32 6.15 -16.01
N ASP A 24 -3.17 5.13 -16.09
CA ASP A 24 -4.36 5.09 -15.25
C ASP A 24 -3.90 4.72 -13.82
N PRO A 25 -3.94 5.67 -12.87
CA PRO A 25 -3.38 5.44 -11.54
C PRO A 25 -4.20 4.47 -10.68
N PHE A 26 -5.38 4.04 -11.16
CA PHE A 26 -6.25 3.10 -10.46
C PHE A 26 -6.28 1.71 -11.11
N HIS A 27 -5.54 1.51 -12.20
CA HIS A 27 -5.47 0.23 -12.90
C HIS A 27 -4.02 -0.17 -13.16
N LEU A 28 -3.21 -0.13 -12.10
CA LEU A 28 -1.82 -0.56 -12.16
C LEU A 28 -1.77 -2.07 -12.41
N THR A 29 -0.96 -2.47 -13.39
CA THR A 29 -0.84 -3.89 -13.76
C THR A 29 0.01 -4.68 -12.78
N HIS A 30 0.88 -4.00 -12.05
CA HIS A 30 1.79 -4.62 -11.08
C HIS A 30 1.54 -4.05 -9.69
N ALA A 31 1.71 -4.90 -8.67
CA ALA A 31 1.96 -4.40 -7.33
C ALA A 31 3.38 -3.85 -7.28
N LEU A 32 3.59 -2.78 -6.53
CA LEU A 32 4.86 -2.05 -6.50
C LEU A 32 5.34 -1.91 -5.06
N VAL A 33 6.64 -2.04 -4.87
CA VAL A 33 7.27 -1.73 -3.58
C VAL A 33 8.23 -0.56 -3.79
N TYR A 34 8.08 0.46 -2.96
CA TYR A 34 8.94 1.64 -2.97
C TYR A 34 9.71 1.73 -1.66
N GLY A 35 10.99 2.13 -1.77
CA GLY A 35 11.74 2.60 -0.62
C GLY A 35 11.49 4.09 -0.43
N VAL A 36 11.27 4.50 0.80
CA VAL A 36 10.99 5.90 1.15
C VAL A 36 12.16 6.44 1.95
N SER A 37 12.72 7.54 1.47
CA SER A 37 13.81 8.25 2.15
C SER A 37 13.33 9.60 2.65
N LEU A 38 13.84 9.99 3.83
CA LEU A 38 13.52 11.27 4.44
C LEU A 38 14.80 12.10 4.49
N GLY A 39 14.78 13.29 3.91
CA GLY A 39 15.88 14.21 3.96
C GLY A 39 15.93 14.98 5.27
N ASP A 40 17.07 15.66 5.52
CA ASP A 40 17.31 16.41 6.74
C ASP A 40 16.30 17.53 6.98
N LYS A 41 15.70 18.04 5.92
CA LYS A 41 14.71 19.12 5.99
C LYS A 41 13.28 18.61 5.85
N GLY A 42 13.07 17.30 5.98
CA GLY A 42 11.74 16.68 5.88
C GLY A 42 11.29 16.42 4.46
N GLU A 43 12.14 16.61 3.45
CA GLU A 43 11.77 16.24 2.08
C GLU A 43 11.69 14.75 1.94
N ILE A 44 10.73 14.30 1.13
CA ILE A 44 10.44 12.89 0.90
C ILE A 44 10.84 12.51 -0.52
N SER A 45 11.55 11.40 -0.66
CA SER A 45 11.79 10.79 -1.97
C SER A 45 11.38 9.34 -1.95
N ILE A 46 10.91 8.85 -3.10
CA ILE A 46 10.50 7.46 -3.27
C ILE A 46 11.26 6.85 -4.43
N GLU A 47 11.60 5.57 -4.28
CA GLU A 47 12.28 4.82 -5.32
C GLU A 47 11.61 3.47 -5.46
N ASN A 48 11.22 3.10 -6.69
CA ASN A 48 10.64 1.78 -6.93
C ASN A 48 11.76 0.74 -6.84
N ILE A 49 11.62 -0.20 -5.92
CA ILE A 49 12.64 -1.24 -5.70
C ILE A 49 12.19 -2.61 -6.16
N ALA A 50 10.88 -2.83 -6.35
CA ALA A 50 10.39 -4.12 -6.82
C ALA A 50 9.00 -3.98 -7.41
N LYS A 51 8.65 -4.88 -8.32
CA LYS A 51 7.30 -4.98 -8.89
C LYS A 51 7.01 -6.42 -9.29
N ASN A 52 5.76 -6.82 -9.22
CA ASN A 52 5.31 -8.14 -9.66
C ASN A 52 3.82 -8.07 -9.96
N TYR A 53 3.35 -8.83 -10.93
CA TYR A 53 1.92 -8.96 -11.22
C TYR A 53 1.15 -9.51 -10.03
N ASN A 54 1.76 -10.41 -9.26
CA ASN A 54 1.15 -11.01 -8.08
C ASN A 54 1.76 -10.40 -6.82
N VAL A 55 0.92 -9.74 -6.01
CA VAL A 55 1.37 -9.05 -4.81
C VAL A 55 1.99 -10.01 -3.78
N TYR A 56 1.46 -11.22 -3.65
CA TYR A 56 1.98 -12.18 -2.68
C TYR A 56 3.34 -12.75 -3.10
N GLU A 57 3.55 -12.95 -4.40
CA GLU A 57 4.87 -13.32 -4.90
C GLU A 57 5.89 -12.21 -4.68
N LEU A 58 5.46 -10.96 -4.85
CA LEU A 58 6.30 -9.80 -4.58
C LEU A 58 6.76 -9.78 -3.12
N LEU A 59 5.84 -10.03 -2.20
CA LEU A 59 6.13 -10.02 -0.77
C LEU A 59 6.89 -11.26 -0.28
N ASP A 60 7.01 -12.29 -1.11
CA ASP A 60 7.86 -13.46 -0.81
C ASP A 60 9.30 -13.28 -1.30
N ASP A 61 9.61 -12.20 -2.00
CA ASP A 61 10.95 -11.95 -2.53
C ASP A 61 11.86 -11.41 -1.42
N GLY A 62 12.69 -12.31 -0.86
CA GLY A 62 13.61 -11.96 0.21
C GLY A 62 14.67 -10.94 -0.17
N GLU A 63 15.13 -10.93 -1.43
CA GLU A 63 16.12 -9.95 -1.88
C GLU A 63 15.52 -8.53 -1.85
N SER A 64 14.28 -8.39 -2.30
CA SER A 64 13.57 -7.12 -2.25
C SER A 64 13.35 -6.66 -0.82
N ALA A 65 13.04 -7.59 0.10
CA ALA A 65 12.85 -7.27 1.50
C ALA A 65 14.14 -6.70 2.13
N VAL A 66 15.29 -7.28 1.79
CA VAL A 66 16.58 -6.80 2.28
C VAL A 66 16.89 -5.41 1.74
N VAL A 67 16.64 -5.17 0.46
CA VAL A 67 16.82 -3.83 -0.13
C VAL A 67 15.91 -2.82 0.55
N ALA A 68 14.66 -3.18 0.77
CA ALA A 68 13.68 -2.30 1.41
C ALA A 68 14.11 -1.88 2.82
N SER A 69 14.77 -2.77 3.55
CA SER A 69 15.19 -2.49 4.92
C SER A 69 16.22 -1.36 5.04
N GLY A 70 16.86 -0.97 3.93
CA GLY A 70 17.80 0.15 3.91
C GLY A 70 17.14 1.52 3.85
N TYR A 71 15.82 1.59 3.72
CA TYR A 71 15.07 2.84 3.64
C TYR A 71 14.41 3.15 4.99
N ALA A 72 14.07 4.43 5.18
CA ALA A 72 13.38 4.87 6.41
C ALA A 72 12.01 4.20 6.56
N TYR A 73 11.28 4.08 5.44
CA TYR A 73 9.99 3.38 5.36
C TYR A 73 9.92 2.60 4.05
N THR A 74 9.02 1.63 4.01
CA THR A 74 8.71 0.88 2.79
C THR A 74 7.23 1.08 2.48
N MET A 75 6.92 1.31 1.21
CA MET A 75 5.54 1.47 0.75
C MET A 75 5.18 0.38 -0.24
N LEU A 76 4.09 -0.34 0.04
CA LEU A 76 3.49 -1.28 -0.90
C LEU A 76 2.29 -0.60 -1.56
N VAL A 77 2.22 -0.66 -2.89
CA VAL A 77 1.11 -0.07 -3.64
C VAL A 77 0.47 -1.15 -4.51
N THR A 78 -0.85 -1.27 -4.41
CA THR A 78 -1.62 -2.17 -5.25
C THR A 78 -3.00 -1.59 -5.51
N CYS A 79 -3.64 -2.02 -6.59
CA CYS A 79 -5.01 -1.63 -6.91
C CYS A 79 -5.94 -2.83 -6.71
N GLY A 80 -7.17 -2.56 -6.37
CA GLY A 80 -8.16 -3.60 -6.14
C GLY A 80 -9.57 -3.05 -6.14
N TRP A 81 -10.46 -3.85 -5.62
CA TRP A 81 -11.87 -3.51 -5.49
C TRP A 81 -12.24 -3.49 -4.02
N ALA A 82 -13.05 -2.51 -3.63
CA ALA A 82 -13.66 -2.45 -2.31
C ALA A 82 -15.17 -2.51 -2.49
N SER A 83 -15.84 -3.24 -1.62
CA SER A 83 -17.29 -3.30 -1.61
C SER A 83 -17.83 -2.69 -0.32
N PRO A 84 -18.96 -1.97 -0.38
CA PRO A 84 -19.60 -1.52 0.83
C PRO A 84 -20.23 -2.71 1.56
N LEU A 85 -20.01 -2.81 2.87
CA LEU A 85 -20.63 -3.81 3.72
C LEU A 85 -21.42 -3.10 4.80
N SER A 86 -22.73 -3.35 4.87
CA SER A 86 -23.54 -2.94 6.01
C SER A 86 -23.58 -4.09 7.03
N ALA A 87 -24.02 -3.78 8.25
CA ALA A 87 -24.15 -4.82 9.28
C ALA A 87 -25.09 -5.93 8.86
N ASP A 88 -26.10 -5.61 8.06
CA ASP A 88 -27.07 -6.60 7.57
C ASP A 88 -26.51 -7.50 6.47
N GLU A 89 -25.46 -7.05 5.78
CA GLU A 89 -24.87 -7.76 4.64
C GLU A 89 -23.69 -8.64 5.02
N VAL A 90 -23.16 -8.50 6.23
CA VAL A 90 -21.93 -9.19 6.64
C VAL A 90 -22.06 -10.70 6.48
N ASP A 91 -23.19 -11.27 6.87
CA ASP A 91 -23.41 -12.72 6.78
C ASP A 91 -23.82 -13.18 5.38
N SER A 92 -24.62 -12.38 4.67
CA SER A 92 -25.15 -12.76 3.36
C SER A 92 -24.16 -12.52 2.22
N GLU A 93 -23.23 -11.59 2.38
CA GLU A 93 -22.26 -11.21 1.38
C GLU A 93 -20.89 -11.87 1.57
N ALA A 94 -20.75 -12.75 2.56
CA ALA A 94 -19.48 -13.40 2.90
C ALA A 94 -18.86 -14.17 1.72
N ASP A 95 -19.69 -14.68 0.82
CA ASP A 95 -19.26 -15.48 -0.32
C ASP A 95 -19.04 -14.66 -1.60
N VAL A 96 -19.34 -13.36 -1.57
CA VAL A 96 -19.18 -12.49 -2.75
C VAL A 96 -17.90 -11.68 -2.61
N PRO A 97 -16.87 -11.99 -3.41
CA PRO A 97 -15.64 -11.19 -3.34
C PRO A 97 -15.89 -9.75 -3.82
N PRO A 98 -15.16 -8.75 -3.29
CA PRO A 98 -15.36 -7.36 -3.68
C PRO A 98 -15.32 -7.14 -5.20
N SER A 99 -14.50 -7.88 -5.92
CA SER A 99 -14.39 -7.75 -7.38
C SER A 99 -15.65 -8.14 -8.14
N LYS A 100 -16.61 -8.83 -7.49
CA LYS A 100 -17.86 -9.25 -8.10
C LYS A 100 -19.09 -8.56 -7.52
N HIS A 101 -18.89 -7.70 -6.52
CA HIS A 101 -19.99 -6.97 -5.91
C HIS A 101 -20.52 -5.91 -6.87
N PRO A 102 -21.87 -5.77 -7.02
CA PRO A 102 -22.44 -4.79 -7.97
C PRO A 102 -22.12 -3.33 -7.61
N GLU A 103 -21.90 -3.04 -6.32
CA GLU A 103 -21.57 -1.69 -5.86
C GLU A 103 -20.07 -1.52 -5.57
N ARG A 104 -19.23 -2.35 -6.17
CA ARG A 104 -17.79 -2.28 -5.95
C ARG A 104 -17.22 -0.94 -6.41
N ARG A 105 -16.20 -0.52 -5.71
CA ARG A 105 -15.45 0.70 -6.03
C ARG A 105 -14.00 0.34 -6.30
N ARG A 106 -13.44 0.94 -7.34
CA ARG A 106 -12.02 0.76 -7.64
C ARG A 106 -11.20 1.58 -6.65
N VAL A 107 -10.16 0.96 -6.08
CA VAL A 107 -9.35 1.58 -5.03
C VAL A 107 -7.88 1.30 -5.28
N ARG A 108 -7.04 2.29 -4.96
CA ARG A 108 -5.60 2.09 -4.86
C ARG A 108 -5.22 2.13 -3.38
N ILE A 109 -4.50 1.11 -2.95
CA ILE A 109 -4.10 0.93 -1.56
C ILE A 109 -2.60 1.13 -1.47
N ALA A 110 -2.17 1.99 -0.56
CA ALA A 110 -0.77 2.17 -0.22
C ALA A 110 -0.58 1.84 1.26
N VAL A 111 0.29 0.88 1.55
CA VAL A 111 0.63 0.51 2.93
C VAL A 111 2.05 0.97 3.18
N VAL A 112 2.23 1.83 4.16
CA VAL A 112 3.55 2.38 4.54
C VAL A 112 3.93 1.84 5.89
N ALA A 113 5.11 1.25 5.98
CA ALA A 113 5.55 0.61 7.22
C ALA A 113 7.05 0.72 7.41
N ASN A 114 7.44 0.68 8.67
CA ASN A 114 8.78 0.32 9.09
C ASN A 114 8.64 -0.75 10.17
N ARG A 115 9.73 -1.12 10.85
CA ARG A 115 9.67 -2.18 11.86
C ARG A 115 8.83 -1.81 13.10
N GLU A 116 8.48 -0.54 13.26
CA GLU A 116 7.80 -0.06 14.47
C GLU A 116 6.34 0.33 14.23
N SER A 117 5.98 0.68 13.00
CA SER A 117 4.66 1.22 12.73
C SER A 117 4.19 0.91 11.32
N VAL A 118 2.88 0.96 11.13
CA VAL A 118 2.24 0.73 9.83
C VAL A 118 1.02 1.64 9.71
N ALA A 119 0.78 2.12 8.49
CA ALA A 119 -0.42 2.88 8.16
C ALA A 119 -0.82 2.60 6.72
N SER A 120 -2.10 2.63 6.44
CA SER A 120 -2.63 2.42 5.09
C SER A 120 -3.38 3.64 4.62
N VAL A 121 -3.25 3.95 3.34
CA VAL A 121 -3.99 5.02 2.68
C VAL A 121 -4.77 4.41 1.52
N LEU A 122 -6.07 4.66 1.50
CA LEU A 122 -6.96 4.22 0.44
C LEU A 122 -7.41 5.43 -0.37
N ARG A 123 -7.26 5.35 -1.67
CA ARG A 123 -7.74 6.39 -2.58
C ARG A 123 -8.67 5.74 -3.59
N PHE A 124 -9.89 6.24 -3.69
CA PHE A 124 -10.91 5.68 -4.57
C PHE A 124 -10.93 6.42 -5.91
N GLN A 125 -11.16 5.68 -6.98
CA GLN A 125 -11.23 6.26 -8.31
C GLN A 125 -12.37 7.26 -8.45
N ASP A 126 -13.50 7.01 -7.78
CA ASP A 126 -14.68 7.89 -7.82
C ASP A 126 -14.57 9.09 -6.87
N ASP A 127 -13.49 9.19 -6.10
CA ASP A 127 -13.22 10.34 -5.22
C ASP A 127 -11.70 10.51 -5.08
N LYS A 128 -11.03 10.72 -6.19
CA LYS A 128 -9.56 10.70 -6.27
C LYS A 128 -8.87 11.89 -5.61
N GLU A 129 -9.62 12.92 -5.19
CA GLU A 129 -9.04 14.07 -4.49
C GLU A 129 -8.91 13.84 -2.98
N ASN A 130 -9.61 12.84 -2.45
CA ASN A 130 -9.61 12.54 -1.02
C ASN A 130 -9.05 11.15 -0.76
N THR A 131 -8.55 10.95 0.46
CA THR A 131 -8.02 9.66 0.88
C THR A 131 -8.66 9.25 2.19
N MET A 132 -8.72 7.95 2.43
CA MET A 132 -9.09 7.39 3.73
C MET A 132 -7.83 6.83 4.37
N LEU A 133 -7.60 7.19 5.61
CA LEU A 133 -6.43 6.77 6.36
C LEU A 133 -6.84 5.73 7.39
N ASP A 134 -6.11 4.61 7.42
CA ASP A 134 -6.29 3.56 8.43
C ASP A 134 -5.06 3.55 9.34
N GLU A 135 -5.23 4.12 10.53
CA GLU A 135 -4.15 4.19 11.52
C GLU A 135 -3.96 2.85 12.23
N GLY A 136 -2.71 2.47 12.37
CA GLY A 136 -2.34 1.39 13.30
C GLY A 136 -2.72 0.01 12.87
N GLY A 137 -3.28 -0.12 11.69
CA GLY A 137 -3.58 -1.46 11.48
C GLY A 137 -4.30 -1.83 10.24
N ALA A 138 -3.71 -1.58 9.14
CA ALA A 138 -4.12 -2.39 8.04
C ALA A 138 -4.25 -3.81 8.55
N SER A 139 -5.44 -4.36 8.53
CA SER A 139 -5.71 -5.72 8.95
C SER A 139 -5.96 -6.57 7.70
N GLY A 140 -5.87 -7.89 7.86
CA GLY A 140 -6.10 -8.83 6.79
C GLY A 140 -4.82 -9.43 6.24
N SER A 141 -4.98 -10.34 5.27
CA SER A 141 -3.88 -11.15 4.75
C SER A 141 -2.78 -10.32 4.08
N LEU A 142 -3.16 -9.25 3.38
CA LEU A 142 -2.19 -8.40 2.71
C LEU A 142 -1.31 -7.64 3.71
N ALA A 143 -1.92 -7.08 4.74
CA ALA A 143 -1.19 -6.37 5.77
C ALA A 143 -0.24 -7.30 6.53
N ASP A 144 -0.71 -8.50 6.85
CA ASP A 144 0.11 -9.50 7.54
C ASP A 144 1.29 -9.93 6.67
N ALA A 145 1.07 -10.17 5.38
CA ALA A 145 2.13 -10.53 4.45
C ALA A 145 3.16 -9.40 4.32
N PHE A 146 2.72 -8.15 4.32
CA PHE A 146 3.63 -7.01 4.24
C PHE A 146 4.45 -6.86 5.52
N ARG A 147 3.85 -7.08 6.69
CA ARG A 147 4.60 -7.07 7.95
C ARG A 147 5.66 -8.16 7.98
N GLU A 148 5.36 -9.35 7.48
CA GLU A 148 6.34 -10.43 7.37
C GLU A 148 7.49 -10.05 6.45
N PHE A 149 7.18 -9.40 5.33
CA PHE A 149 8.18 -8.89 4.38
C PHE A 149 9.13 -7.91 5.06
N ILE A 150 8.60 -6.95 5.80
CA ILE A 150 9.41 -5.96 6.54
C ILE A 150 10.28 -6.66 7.59
N THR A 151 9.69 -7.55 8.36
CA THR A 151 10.41 -8.29 9.43
C THR A 151 11.55 -9.13 8.85
N PHE A 152 11.30 -9.82 7.74
CA PHE A 152 12.33 -10.61 7.08
C PHE A 152 13.53 -9.74 6.66
N GLY A 153 13.26 -8.60 6.03
CA GLY A 153 14.33 -7.71 5.59
C GLY A 153 15.19 -7.20 6.74
N VAL A 154 14.55 -6.76 7.82
CA VAL A 154 15.27 -6.28 9.01
C VAL A 154 16.09 -7.39 9.65
N THR A 155 15.52 -8.59 9.78
CA THR A 155 16.21 -9.73 10.39
C THR A 155 17.45 -10.12 9.61
N LYS A 156 17.40 -10.08 8.29
CA LYS A 156 18.53 -10.49 7.44
C LYS A 156 19.64 -9.44 7.37
N THR A 157 19.35 -8.18 7.69
CA THR A 157 20.36 -7.12 7.69
C THR A 157 21.02 -6.94 9.05
N ASP A 158 20.42 -7.46 10.10
CA ASP A 158 21.01 -7.48 11.43
C ASP A 158 21.93 -8.71 11.57
#